data_6096715314435e6f9558e0200390bb00
#
_entry.id   6096715314435e6f9558e0200390bb00
#
_cell.length_a   1.000
_cell.length_b   1.000
_cell.length_c   1.000
_cell.angle_alpha   90.00
_cell.angle_beta   90.00
_cell.angle_gamma   90.00
#
_symmetry.space_group_name_H-M   'P 1'
#
loop_
_entity.id
_entity.type
_entity.pdbx_description
1 polymer ?
#
loop_
_entity_poly.entity_id
_entity_poly.type
_entity_poly.pdbx_seq_one_letter_code
_entity_poly.pdbx_strand_id
1 'polypeptide(L)'
;LFLLLPVAVAYGWYMGRRSVRIDEERKSSQRSRNYAAGINFLLSEQPDKAVDLFIDLLQVDTDTIDTHLALGNLFRQRGEVDRAIRIHQNLVARCLDSTEQQNLSMLELARDFIAAGLLDRAESVLISLLKDDDLADDARKMLLQIYEQLNEWQKAIDIAEKLSSKNHHRVVAHYYCQLAEVDLSQSDFKAAG
;
A
#
# COMPACT_ATOMS: atom_id res chain seq x y z
N LEU A 1 59.36 -14.64 -15.32
CA LEU A 1 57.95 -15.02 -15.58
C LEU A 1 57.05 -14.84 -14.36
N PHE A 2 57.50 -15.17 -13.14
CA PHE A 2 56.73 -15.09 -11.89
C PHE A 2 56.35 -13.67 -11.46
N LEU A 3 57.10 -12.64 -11.85
CA LEU A 3 56.81 -11.21 -11.55
C LEU A 3 55.65 -10.63 -12.33
N LEU A 4 55.23 -11.24 -13.45
CA LEU A 4 54.09 -10.77 -14.26
C LEU A 4 52.73 -11.21 -13.68
N LEU A 5 52.67 -12.27 -12.89
CA LEU A 5 51.46 -12.79 -12.29
C LEU A 5 50.75 -11.78 -11.33
N PRO A 6 51.46 -11.17 -10.34
CA PRO A 6 50.81 -10.18 -9.46
C PRO A 6 50.38 -8.92 -10.20
N VAL A 7 51.07 -8.50 -11.26
CA VAL A 7 50.69 -7.35 -12.08
C VAL A 7 49.40 -7.66 -12.86
N ALA A 8 49.28 -8.85 -13.46
CA ALA A 8 48.06 -9.27 -14.17
C ALA A 8 46.86 -9.39 -13.23
N VAL A 9 47.05 -9.91 -12.00
CA VAL A 9 45.98 -9.99 -10.99
C VAL A 9 45.53 -8.58 -10.54
N ALA A 10 46.48 -7.68 -10.26
CA ALA A 10 46.16 -6.29 -9.87
C ALA A 10 45.47 -5.55 -10.98
N TYR A 11 45.89 -5.74 -12.24
CA TYR A 11 45.21 -5.12 -13.40
C TYR A 11 43.81 -5.68 -13.62
N GLY A 12 43.61 -7.00 -13.52
CA GLY A 12 42.30 -7.64 -13.63
C GLY A 12 41.35 -7.19 -12.51
N TRP A 13 41.85 -7.07 -11.27
CA TRP A 13 41.05 -6.52 -10.16
C TRP A 13 40.68 -5.05 -10.35
N TYR A 14 41.62 -4.23 -10.82
CA TYR A 14 41.38 -2.81 -11.11
C TYR A 14 40.35 -2.63 -12.23
N MET A 15 40.49 -3.39 -13.33
CA MET A 15 39.53 -3.35 -14.45
C MET A 15 38.16 -3.85 -14.05
N GLY A 16 38.06 -4.93 -13.26
CA GLY A 16 36.79 -5.44 -12.75
C GLY A 16 36.08 -4.40 -11.87
N ARG A 17 36.82 -3.78 -10.94
CA ARG A 17 36.26 -2.74 -10.06
C ARG A 17 35.80 -1.47 -10.81
N ARG A 18 36.55 -1.11 -11.89
CA ARG A 18 36.18 0.02 -12.75
C ARG A 18 34.94 -0.29 -13.59
N SER A 19 34.80 -1.52 -14.10
CA SER A 19 33.63 -1.97 -14.86
C SER A 19 32.36 -1.91 -14.03
N VAL A 20 32.40 -2.40 -12.78
CA VAL A 20 31.26 -2.36 -11.84
C VAL A 20 30.84 -0.90 -11.57
N ARG A 21 31.78 0.01 -11.30
CA ARG A 21 31.45 1.43 -11.08
C ARG A 21 30.78 2.07 -12.29
N ILE A 22 31.29 1.81 -13.48
CA ILE A 22 30.71 2.36 -14.72
C ILE A 22 29.29 1.83 -14.95
N ASP A 23 29.04 0.56 -14.63
CA ASP A 23 27.71 -0.04 -14.73
C ASP A 23 26.73 0.53 -13.70
N GLU A 24 27.17 0.76 -12.46
CA GLU A 24 26.36 1.43 -11.43
C GLU A 24 26.01 2.88 -11.81
N GLU A 25 26.99 3.66 -12.30
CA GLU A 25 26.76 5.02 -12.76
C GLU A 25 25.79 5.07 -13.98
N ARG A 26 25.92 4.12 -14.90
CA ARG A 26 25.01 3.99 -16.06
C ARG A 26 23.61 3.63 -15.61
N LYS A 27 23.44 2.67 -14.71
CA LYS A 27 22.15 2.28 -14.15
C LYS A 27 21.49 3.42 -13.38
N SER A 28 22.24 4.16 -12.57
CA SER A 28 21.75 5.34 -11.84
C SER A 28 21.29 6.45 -12.80
N SER A 29 22.10 6.76 -13.83
CA SER A 29 21.75 7.75 -14.84
C SER A 29 20.53 7.34 -15.69
N GLN A 30 20.38 6.04 -15.99
CA GLN A 30 19.21 5.53 -16.71
C GLN A 30 17.95 5.63 -15.85
N ARG A 31 18.04 5.29 -14.54
CA ARG A 31 16.94 5.44 -13.58
C ARG A 31 16.46 6.88 -13.51
N SER A 32 17.37 7.82 -13.31
CA SER A 32 17.05 9.26 -13.26
C SER A 32 16.33 9.74 -14.54
N ARG A 33 16.76 9.27 -15.72
CA ARG A 33 16.10 9.59 -17.00
C ARG A 33 14.70 8.98 -17.09
N ASN A 34 14.51 7.76 -16.61
CA ASN A 34 13.20 7.10 -16.62
C ASN A 34 12.22 7.78 -15.66
N TYR A 35 12.68 8.21 -14.46
CA TYR A 35 11.85 9.03 -13.57
C TYR A 35 11.46 10.38 -14.22
N ALA A 36 12.39 11.07 -14.84
CA ALA A 36 12.09 12.31 -15.56
C ALA A 36 11.09 12.08 -16.71
N ALA A 37 11.20 10.95 -17.44
CA ALA A 37 10.24 10.58 -18.46
C ALA A 37 8.85 10.28 -17.87
N GLY A 38 8.77 9.58 -16.73
CA GLY A 38 7.52 9.34 -16.02
C GLY A 38 6.84 10.63 -15.59
N ILE A 39 7.59 11.57 -15.02
CA ILE A 39 7.08 12.92 -14.67
C ILE A 39 6.58 13.65 -15.92
N ASN A 40 7.32 13.58 -17.03
CA ASN A 40 6.88 14.19 -18.29
C ASN A 40 5.58 13.58 -18.82
N PHE A 41 5.36 12.27 -18.69
CA PHE A 41 4.08 11.64 -19.05
C PHE A 41 2.93 12.12 -18.14
N LEU A 42 3.17 12.34 -16.85
CA LEU A 42 2.17 12.93 -15.95
C LEU A 42 1.79 14.36 -16.38
N LEU A 43 2.78 15.16 -16.80
CA LEU A 43 2.57 16.54 -17.27
C LEU A 43 1.93 16.61 -18.67
N SER A 44 2.11 15.57 -19.50
CA SER A 44 1.63 15.51 -20.89
C SER A 44 0.25 14.87 -21.05
N GLU A 45 -0.53 14.77 -19.97
CA GLU A 45 -1.87 14.14 -19.97
C GLU A 45 -1.87 12.67 -20.43
N GLN A 46 -0.77 11.95 -20.21
CA GLN A 46 -0.64 10.51 -20.48
C GLN A 46 -0.33 9.72 -19.19
N PRO A 47 -1.19 9.82 -18.16
CA PRO A 47 -0.90 9.25 -16.85
C PRO A 47 -0.79 7.73 -16.84
N ASP A 48 -1.48 7.02 -17.75
CA ASP A 48 -1.37 5.55 -17.84
C ASP A 48 0.03 5.09 -18.24
N LYS A 49 0.66 5.79 -19.19
CA LYS A 49 2.06 5.53 -19.58
C LYS A 49 3.04 5.83 -18.44
N ALA A 50 2.73 6.85 -17.64
CA ALA A 50 3.52 7.13 -16.44
C ALA A 50 3.43 5.98 -15.44
N VAL A 51 2.22 5.47 -15.17
CA VAL A 51 1.99 4.33 -14.27
C VAL A 51 2.75 3.09 -14.75
N ASP A 52 2.63 2.74 -16.04
CA ASP A 52 3.33 1.58 -16.61
C ASP A 52 4.86 1.72 -16.46
N LEU A 53 5.41 2.90 -16.76
CA LEU A 53 6.83 3.17 -16.60
C LEU A 53 7.28 3.09 -15.12
N PHE A 54 6.51 3.63 -14.18
CA PHE A 54 6.83 3.54 -12.75
C PHE A 54 6.73 2.11 -12.22
N ILE A 55 5.76 1.32 -12.70
CA ILE A 55 5.66 -0.11 -12.38
C ILE A 55 6.89 -0.87 -12.89
N ASP A 56 7.38 -0.57 -14.09
CA ASP A 56 8.60 -1.18 -14.64
C ASP A 56 9.85 -0.80 -13.85
N LEU A 57 9.94 0.43 -13.37
CA LEU A 57 11.04 0.90 -12.53
C LEU A 57 11.13 0.18 -11.19
N LEU A 58 10.00 -0.27 -10.61
CA LEU A 58 9.96 -1.11 -9.40
C LEU A 58 10.72 -2.43 -9.54
N GLN A 59 10.95 -2.92 -10.77
CA GLN A 59 11.69 -4.16 -10.99
C GLN A 59 13.18 -4.01 -10.65
N VAL A 60 13.67 -2.80 -10.46
CA VAL A 60 15.09 -2.50 -10.44
C VAL A 60 15.62 -2.21 -9.03
N ASP A 61 14.79 -1.75 -8.06
CA ASP A 61 15.34 -1.30 -6.77
C ASP A 61 14.31 -1.23 -5.64
N THR A 62 14.64 -1.80 -4.46
CA THR A 62 13.86 -1.70 -3.23
C THR A 62 13.86 -0.28 -2.64
N ASP A 63 14.88 0.53 -2.93
CA ASP A 63 15.02 1.91 -2.43
C ASP A 63 13.95 2.88 -3.00
N THR A 64 13.14 2.42 -3.96
CA THR A 64 12.12 3.24 -4.62
C THR A 64 10.70 3.00 -4.10
N ILE A 65 10.51 2.13 -3.11
CA ILE A 65 9.18 1.79 -2.58
C ILE A 65 8.44 3.01 -2.08
N ASP A 66 9.08 3.86 -1.28
CA ASP A 66 8.47 5.08 -0.74
C ASP A 66 8.00 6.04 -1.84
N THR A 67 8.76 6.14 -2.92
CA THR A 67 8.38 6.96 -4.08
C THR A 67 7.13 6.42 -4.77
N HIS A 68 7.00 5.10 -4.86
CA HIS A 68 5.83 4.47 -5.47
C HIS A 68 4.61 4.52 -4.57
N LEU A 69 4.77 4.39 -3.25
CA LEU A 69 3.71 4.65 -2.27
C LEU A 69 3.19 6.09 -2.40
N ALA A 70 4.12 7.07 -2.43
CA ALA A 70 3.77 8.48 -2.61
C ALA A 70 3.05 8.74 -3.96
N LEU A 71 3.48 8.08 -5.03
CA LEU A 71 2.85 8.20 -6.35
C LEU A 71 1.43 7.62 -6.35
N GLY A 72 1.23 6.42 -5.79
CA GLY A 72 -0.10 5.82 -5.65
C GLY A 72 -1.02 6.71 -4.82
N ASN A 73 -0.53 7.25 -3.71
CA ASN A 73 -1.27 8.20 -2.87
C ASN A 73 -1.66 9.47 -3.63
N LEU A 74 -0.77 9.99 -4.49
CA LEU A 74 -1.06 11.14 -5.34
C LEU A 74 -2.21 10.83 -6.32
N PHE A 75 -2.20 9.67 -6.98
CA PHE A 75 -3.28 9.26 -7.87
C PHE A 75 -4.61 9.13 -7.12
N ARG A 76 -4.62 8.51 -5.92
CA ARG A 76 -5.83 8.43 -5.08
C ARG A 76 -6.37 9.81 -4.72
N GLN A 77 -5.53 10.75 -4.30
CA GLN A 77 -5.92 12.12 -3.97
C GLN A 77 -6.52 12.88 -5.17
N ARG A 78 -6.08 12.56 -6.39
CA ARG A 78 -6.63 13.12 -7.63
C ARG A 78 -7.93 12.43 -8.09
N GLY A 79 -8.40 11.41 -7.37
CA GLY A 79 -9.56 10.63 -7.76
C GLY A 79 -9.28 9.55 -8.82
N GLU A 80 -8.01 9.37 -9.21
CA GLU A 80 -7.57 8.37 -10.19
C GLU A 80 -7.31 7.02 -9.52
N VAL A 81 -8.34 6.50 -8.84
CA VAL A 81 -8.23 5.39 -7.89
C VAL A 81 -7.77 4.09 -8.55
N ASP A 82 -8.20 3.81 -9.78
CA ASP A 82 -7.79 2.61 -10.52
C ASP A 82 -6.27 2.56 -10.74
N ARG A 83 -5.64 3.71 -10.97
CA ARG A 83 -4.19 3.83 -11.13
C ARG A 83 -3.47 3.62 -9.80
N ALA A 84 -3.99 4.17 -8.71
CA ALA A 84 -3.47 3.95 -7.37
C ALA A 84 -3.50 2.45 -7.03
N ILE A 85 -4.63 1.77 -7.24
CA ILE A 85 -4.78 0.33 -7.04
C ILE A 85 -3.72 -0.45 -7.83
N ARG A 86 -3.50 -0.14 -9.10
CA ARG A 86 -2.48 -0.83 -9.93
C ARG A 86 -1.07 -0.68 -9.35
N ILE A 87 -0.70 0.52 -8.88
CA ILE A 87 0.61 0.78 -8.30
C ILE A 87 0.77 -0.01 -7.00
N HIS A 88 -0.17 0.13 -6.05
CA HIS A 88 -0.06 -0.52 -4.75
C HIS A 88 -0.18 -2.05 -4.85
N GLN A 89 -0.99 -2.61 -5.76
CA GLN A 89 -1.01 -4.05 -6.02
C GLN A 89 0.34 -4.58 -6.51
N ASN A 90 1.02 -3.83 -7.40
CA ASN A 90 2.37 -4.20 -7.84
C ASN A 90 3.39 -4.14 -6.70
N LEU A 91 3.30 -3.14 -5.82
CA LEU A 91 4.15 -3.06 -4.63
C LEU A 91 3.96 -4.29 -3.72
N VAL A 92 2.71 -4.62 -3.37
CA VAL A 92 2.40 -5.81 -2.56
C VAL A 92 2.95 -7.09 -3.17
N ALA A 93 2.86 -7.24 -4.50
CA ALA A 93 3.35 -8.42 -5.20
C ALA A 93 4.88 -8.53 -5.26
N ARG A 94 5.61 -7.42 -5.07
CA ARG A 94 7.07 -7.34 -5.21
C ARG A 94 7.82 -7.20 -3.90
N CYS A 95 7.20 -6.65 -2.86
CA CYS A 95 7.78 -6.50 -1.53
C CYS A 95 7.78 -7.82 -0.75
N LEU A 96 8.23 -8.93 -1.35
CA LEU A 96 8.23 -10.24 -0.70
C LEU A 96 9.37 -10.39 0.32
N ASP A 97 10.43 -9.59 0.19
CA ASP A 97 11.63 -9.68 1.02
C ASP A 97 11.52 -8.91 2.34
N SER A 98 10.55 -7.98 2.45
CA SER A 98 10.31 -7.17 3.64
C SER A 98 8.82 -7.19 4.02
N THR A 99 8.50 -7.87 5.10
CA THR A 99 7.14 -7.95 5.64
C THR A 99 6.58 -6.58 6.00
N GLU A 100 7.41 -5.70 6.57
CA GLU A 100 7.02 -4.32 6.95
C GLU A 100 6.58 -3.51 5.73
N GLN A 101 7.40 -3.49 4.68
CA GLN A 101 7.09 -2.76 3.44
C GLN A 101 5.88 -3.35 2.71
N GLN A 102 5.73 -4.67 2.74
CA GLN A 102 4.57 -5.35 2.19
C GLN A 102 3.29 -4.95 2.94
N ASN A 103 3.30 -4.98 4.28
CA ASN A 103 2.15 -4.62 5.10
C ASN A 103 1.78 -3.15 4.95
N LEU A 104 2.76 -2.24 4.84
CA LEU A 104 2.51 -0.84 4.53
C LEU A 104 1.86 -0.66 3.16
N SER A 105 2.35 -1.38 2.14
CA SER A 105 1.75 -1.36 0.80
C SER A 105 0.33 -1.93 0.79
N MET A 106 0.05 -2.96 1.60
CA MET A 106 -1.29 -3.52 1.79
C MET A 106 -2.24 -2.52 2.46
N LEU A 107 -1.75 -1.75 3.44
CA LEU A 107 -2.55 -0.70 4.09
C LEU A 107 -2.94 0.40 3.09
N GLU A 108 -2.01 0.85 2.25
CA GLU A 108 -2.31 1.84 1.21
C GLU A 108 -3.27 1.28 0.13
N LEU A 109 -3.11 0.01 -0.24
CA LEU A 109 -4.04 -0.68 -1.14
C LEU A 109 -5.46 -0.78 -0.55
N ALA A 110 -5.59 -1.02 0.76
CA ALA A 110 -6.89 -1.02 1.41
C ALA A 110 -7.55 0.38 1.38
N ARG A 111 -6.77 1.45 1.54
CA ARG A 111 -7.25 2.84 1.37
C ARG A 111 -7.76 3.11 -0.04
N ASP A 112 -7.06 2.57 -1.05
CA ASP A 112 -7.51 2.69 -2.43
C ASP A 112 -8.82 1.95 -2.67
N PHE A 113 -8.97 0.73 -2.12
CA PHE A 113 -10.21 -0.04 -2.24
C PHE A 113 -11.39 0.68 -1.56
N ILE A 114 -11.18 1.30 -0.40
CA ILE A 114 -12.21 2.13 0.25
C ILE A 114 -12.59 3.31 -0.64
N ALA A 115 -11.60 4.02 -1.20
CA ALA A 115 -11.83 5.13 -2.11
C ALA A 115 -12.56 4.73 -3.40
N ALA A 116 -12.37 3.49 -3.87
CA ALA A 116 -13.06 2.90 -5.01
C ALA A 116 -14.46 2.34 -4.66
N GLY A 117 -14.86 2.31 -3.38
CA GLY A 117 -16.09 1.66 -2.92
C GLY A 117 -16.03 0.13 -2.93
N LEU A 118 -14.85 -0.48 -3.09
CA LEU A 118 -14.61 -1.93 -3.10
C LEU A 118 -14.43 -2.45 -1.66
N LEU A 119 -15.48 -2.28 -0.84
CA LEU A 119 -15.40 -2.47 0.62
C LEU A 119 -15.06 -3.91 1.02
N ASP A 120 -15.60 -4.92 0.33
CA ASP A 120 -15.28 -6.35 0.60
C ASP A 120 -13.79 -6.66 0.40
N ARG A 121 -13.19 -6.05 -0.63
CA ARG A 121 -11.75 -6.22 -0.89
C ARG A 121 -10.90 -5.51 0.16
N ALA A 122 -11.32 -4.30 0.56
CA ALA A 122 -10.67 -3.56 1.62
C ALA A 122 -10.73 -4.34 2.95
N GLU A 123 -11.90 -4.86 3.33
CA GLU A 123 -12.11 -5.69 4.53
C GLU A 123 -11.13 -6.87 4.55
N SER A 124 -11.06 -7.62 3.45
CA SER A 124 -10.19 -8.80 3.34
C SER A 124 -8.71 -8.47 3.58
N VAL A 125 -8.23 -7.37 3.00
CA VAL A 125 -6.84 -6.90 3.19
C VAL A 125 -6.61 -6.44 4.63
N LEU A 126 -7.52 -5.65 5.19
CA LEU A 126 -7.39 -5.10 6.54
C LEU A 126 -7.42 -6.19 7.62
N ILE A 127 -8.25 -7.23 7.46
CA ILE A 127 -8.27 -8.38 8.37
C ILE A 127 -6.91 -9.08 8.42
N SER A 128 -6.22 -9.19 7.29
CA SER A 128 -4.87 -9.79 7.26
C SER A 128 -3.84 -8.95 8.02
N LEU A 129 -4.00 -7.62 8.04
CA LEU A 129 -3.12 -6.67 8.74
C LEU A 129 -3.35 -6.62 10.26
N LEU A 130 -4.44 -7.17 10.78
CA LEU A 130 -4.68 -7.23 12.23
C LEU A 130 -3.64 -8.04 13.01
N LYS A 131 -2.81 -8.82 12.31
CA LYS A 131 -1.72 -9.62 12.90
C LYS A 131 -0.42 -8.82 13.06
N ASP A 132 -0.34 -7.64 12.49
CA ASP A 132 0.80 -6.74 12.58
C ASP A 132 0.56 -5.74 13.71
N ASP A 133 1.39 -5.78 14.75
CA ASP A 133 1.19 -4.98 15.96
C ASP A 133 1.24 -3.47 15.67
N ASP A 134 2.06 -3.04 14.72
CA ASP A 134 2.26 -1.62 14.37
C ASP A 134 1.10 -1.06 13.54
N LEU A 135 0.51 -1.86 12.65
CA LEU A 135 -0.54 -1.44 11.73
C LEU A 135 -1.96 -1.85 12.18
N ALA A 136 -2.07 -2.73 13.20
CA ALA A 136 -3.35 -3.27 13.64
C ALA A 136 -4.35 -2.19 14.05
N ASP A 137 -3.91 -1.13 14.75
CA ASP A 137 -4.81 -0.05 15.18
C ASP A 137 -5.32 0.79 14.01
N ASP A 138 -4.50 1.03 13.00
CA ASP A 138 -4.93 1.74 11.79
C ASP A 138 -5.85 0.86 10.94
N ALA A 139 -5.55 -0.43 10.83
CA ALA A 139 -6.45 -1.39 10.17
C ALA A 139 -7.81 -1.47 10.88
N ARG A 140 -7.85 -1.51 12.22
CA ARG A 140 -9.11 -1.48 12.99
C ARG A 140 -9.92 -0.22 12.73
N LYS A 141 -9.31 0.97 12.72
CA LYS A 141 -10.01 2.23 12.42
C LYS A 141 -10.64 2.21 11.03
N MET A 142 -9.94 1.67 10.04
CA MET A 142 -10.46 1.56 8.69
C MET A 142 -11.58 0.53 8.57
N LEU A 143 -11.48 -0.61 9.29
CA LEU A 143 -12.57 -1.60 9.38
C LEU A 143 -13.83 -1.00 10.02
N LEU A 144 -13.68 -0.21 11.09
CA LEU A 144 -14.81 0.51 11.68
C LEU A 144 -15.51 1.41 10.67
N GLN A 145 -14.76 2.17 9.89
CA GLN A 145 -15.33 3.03 8.84
C GLN A 145 -16.11 2.22 7.80
N ILE A 146 -15.62 1.05 7.41
CA ILE A 146 -16.30 0.14 6.49
C ILE A 146 -17.61 -0.39 7.11
N TYR A 147 -17.55 -0.89 8.34
CA TYR A 147 -18.71 -1.48 9.02
C TYR A 147 -19.78 -0.43 9.35
N GLU A 148 -19.40 0.80 9.69
CA GLU A 148 -20.32 1.93 9.82
C GLU A 148 -21.05 2.22 8.51
N GLN A 149 -20.30 2.25 7.39
CA GLN A 149 -20.86 2.53 6.07
C GLN A 149 -21.84 1.41 5.61
N LEU A 150 -21.56 0.17 6.01
CA LEU A 150 -22.39 -1.00 5.69
C LEU A 150 -23.51 -1.24 6.71
N ASN A 151 -23.58 -0.48 7.79
CA ASN A 151 -24.47 -0.69 8.94
C ASN A 151 -24.30 -2.07 9.61
N GLU A 152 -23.08 -2.62 9.55
CA GLU A 152 -22.73 -3.91 10.17
C GLU A 152 -22.32 -3.71 11.65
N TRP A 153 -23.27 -3.27 12.47
CA TRP A 153 -23.03 -2.80 13.85
C TRP A 153 -22.38 -3.84 14.73
N GLN A 154 -22.73 -5.13 14.60
CA GLN A 154 -22.11 -6.19 15.41
C GLN A 154 -20.62 -6.33 15.10
N LYS A 155 -20.22 -6.30 13.82
CA LYS A 155 -18.80 -6.34 13.45
C LYS A 155 -18.07 -5.08 13.92
N ALA A 156 -18.74 -3.92 13.86
CA ALA A 156 -18.17 -2.66 14.35
C ALA A 156 -17.88 -2.74 15.87
N ILE A 157 -18.79 -3.32 16.68
CA ILE A 157 -18.60 -3.54 18.12
C ILE A 157 -17.38 -4.43 18.36
N ASP A 158 -17.32 -5.58 17.68
CA ASP A 158 -16.24 -6.58 17.85
C ASP A 158 -14.85 -6.00 17.57
N ILE A 159 -14.75 -5.06 16.63
CA ILE A 159 -13.50 -4.36 16.30
C ILE A 159 -13.23 -3.20 17.27
N ALA A 160 -14.25 -2.43 17.62
CA ALA A 160 -14.12 -1.27 18.51
C ALA A 160 -13.64 -1.65 19.90
N GLU A 161 -14.08 -2.82 20.44
CA GLU A 161 -13.64 -3.31 21.73
C GLU A 161 -12.13 -3.62 21.79
N LYS A 162 -11.53 -3.93 20.64
CA LYS A 162 -10.09 -4.23 20.50
C LYS A 162 -9.23 -3.00 20.20
N LEU A 163 -9.84 -1.82 20.09
CA LEU A 163 -9.12 -0.59 19.78
C LEU A 163 -8.49 0.00 21.04
N SER A 164 -7.21 0.37 20.97
CA SER A 164 -6.43 0.94 22.10
C SER A 164 -6.79 2.40 22.44
N SER A 165 -7.89 2.93 21.92
CA SER A 165 -8.28 4.35 22.09
C SER A 165 -8.93 4.62 23.44
N LYS A 166 -8.59 5.75 24.08
CA LYS A 166 -9.22 6.23 25.33
C LYS A 166 -10.76 6.44 25.23
N ASN A 167 -11.27 6.64 24.03
CA ASN A 167 -12.69 6.93 23.78
C ASN A 167 -13.46 5.72 23.24
N HIS A 168 -12.87 4.50 23.24
CA HIS A 168 -13.51 3.33 22.63
C HIS A 168 -14.87 3.02 23.26
N HIS A 169 -15.04 3.15 24.59
CA HIS A 169 -16.33 2.90 25.27
C HIS A 169 -17.48 3.76 24.73
N ARG A 170 -17.19 5.02 24.36
CA ARG A 170 -18.19 5.92 23.80
C ARG A 170 -18.63 5.52 22.39
N VAL A 171 -17.67 5.07 21.59
CA VAL A 171 -17.91 4.57 20.23
C VAL A 171 -18.70 3.25 20.28
N VAL A 172 -18.31 2.32 21.15
CA VAL A 172 -19.00 1.05 21.36
C VAL A 172 -20.43 1.28 21.83
N ALA A 173 -20.66 2.18 22.80
CA ALA A 173 -22.01 2.52 23.25
C ALA A 173 -22.89 3.08 22.12
N HIS A 174 -22.33 3.88 21.21
CA HIS A 174 -23.05 4.36 20.05
C HIS A 174 -23.49 3.20 19.13
N TYR A 175 -22.61 2.24 18.85
CA TYR A 175 -22.95 1.08 18.01
C TYR A 175 -24.00 0.18 18.64
N TYR A 176 -23.99 -0.01 19.97
CA TYR A 176 -25.05 -0.73 20.67
C TYR A 176 -26.41 0.00 20.53
N CYS A 177 -26.45 1.32 20.57
CA CYS A 177 -27.67 2.07 20.32
C CYS A 177 -28.18 1.84 18.89
N GLN A 178 -27.29 1.89 17.90
CA GLN A 178 -27.67 1.65 16.50
C GLN A 178 -28.18 0.22 16.27
N LEU A 179 -27.54 -0.77 16.88
CA LEU A 179 -27.97 -2.17 16.83
C LEU A 179 -29.37 -2.33 17.45
N ALA A 180 -29.61 -1.73 18.63
CA ALA A 180 -30.91 -1.77 19.29
C ALA A 180 -32.03 -1.11 18.48
N GLU A 181 -31.75 -0.01 17.77
CA GLU A 181 -32.70 0.65 16.85
C GLU A 181 -33.09 -0.28 15.69
N VAL A 182 -32.11 -0.99 15.12
CA VAL A 182 -32.36 -1.97 14.05
C VAL A 182 -33.23 -3.12 14.56
N ASP A 183 -32.94 -3.67 15.75
CA ASP A 183 -33.69 -4.78 16.35
C ASP A 183 -35.12 -4.35 16.67
N LEU A 184 -35.34 -3.17 17.21
CA LEU A 184 -36.69 -2.62 17.47
C LEU A 184 -37.47 -2.47 16.16
N SER A 185 -36.89 -1.91 15.12
CA SER A 185 -37.56 -1.76 13.84
C SER A 185 -37.98 -3.10 13.23
N GLN A 186 -37.16 -4.14 13.38
CA GLN A 186 -37.46 -5.49 12.89
C GLN A 186 -38.52 -6.19 13.74
N SER A 187 -38.59 -5.92 15.05
CA SER A 187 -39.61 -6.48 15.93
C SER A 187 -41.00 -5.88 15.69
N ASP A 188 -41.08 -4.58 15.42
CA ASP A 188 -42.34 -3.91 15.09
C ASP A 188 -42.92 -4.42 13.76
N PHE A 189 -42.10 -4.75 12.77
CA PHE A 189 -42.55 -5.38 11.53
C PHE A 189 -43.15 -6.78 11.76
N LYS A 190 -42.60 -7.58 12.69
CA LYS A 190 -43.13 -8.91 13.03
C LYS A 190 -44.41 -8.84 13.86
N ALA A 191 -44.63 -7.75 14.59
CA ALA A 191 -45.85 -7.53 15.37
C ALA A 191 -47.02 -6.98 14.55
N ALA A 192 -46.72 -6.36 13.39
CA ALA A 192 -47.69 -5.74 12.49
C ALA A 192 -48.19 -6.65 11.35
N GLY A 193 -47.60 -7.82 11.15
CA GLY A 193 -47.97 -8.84 10.15
C GLY A 193 -48.52 -10.10 10.76
#